data_6842a4e79da35722cd87c4119bdc696c
#
_entry.id   6842a4e79da35722cd87c4119bdc696c
#
_cell.length_a   1.000
_cell.length_b   1.000
_cell.length_c   1.000
_cell.angle_alpha   90.00
_cell.angle_beta   90.00
_cell.angle_gamma   90.00
#
_symmetry.space_group_name_H-M   'P 1'
#
loop_
_entity.id
_entity.type
_entity.pdbx_description
1 polymer ?
#
loop_
_entity_poly.entity_id
_entity_poly.type
_entity_poly.pdbx_seq_one_letter_code
_entity_poly.pdbx_strand_id
1 'polypeptide(L)' 'MPTTRPATVRADDLPAVLTPQELADWDRCDVRTVRADLAQGKVAGAYRRGRSWRIVTATYLHALEVDRHAGL' A
#
# COMPACT_ATOMS: atom_id res chain seq x y z
N MET A 1 -14.80 -23.90 -2.78
CA MET A 1 -14.17 -23.43 -2.88
C MET A 1 -13.56 -22.81 -2.37
N PRO A 2 -12.96 -22.58 -2.20
CA PRO A 2 -12.29 -22.02 -1.63
C PRO A 2 -12.03 -20.99 -1.85
N THR A 3 -12.10 -20.55 -1.71
CA THR A 3 -11.91 -19.53 -1.87
C THR A 3 -11.00 -19.06 -1.40
N THR A 4 -10.21 -19.50 -1.39
CA THR A 4 -9.15 -19.07 -0.94
C THR A 4 -8.72 -17.89 -1.52
N ARG A 5 -8.38 -16.93 -0.85
CA ARG A 5 -7.86 -15.84 -1.33
C ARG A 5 -6.57 -16.15 -1.86
N PRO A 6 -6.18 -15.69 -2.94
CA PRO A 6 -4.88 -15.94 -3.47
C PRO A 6 -3.89 -15.34 -2.51
N ALA A 7 -2.79 -15.94 -2.41
CA ALA A 7 -1.74 -15.45 -1.58
C ALA A 7 -1.31 -14.07 -2.02
N THR A 8 -1.47 -13.76 -3.28
CA THR A 8 -1.09 -12.49 -3.82
C THR A 8 -2.28 -11.76 -4.35
N VAL A 9 -2.51 -10.56 -3.90
CA VAL A 9 -3.58 -9.72 -4.41
C VAL A 9 -3.01 -8.94 -5.58
N ARG A 10 -3.70 -9.00 -6.69
CA ARG A 10 -3.23 -8.31 -7.88
C ARG A 10 -3.47 -6.82 -7.75
N ALA A 11 -2.60 -6.04 -8.38
CA ALA A 11 -2.70 -4.59 -8.28
C ALA A 11 -4.04 -4.06 -8.76
N ASP A 12 -4.57 -4.64 -9.84
CA ASP A 12 -5.84 -4.16 -10.37
C ASP A 12 -7.03 -4.56 -9.53
N ASP A 13 -6.83 -5.42 -8.53
CA ASP A 13 -7.90 -5.79 -7.63
C ASP A 13 -7.95 -4.89 -6.40
N LEU A 14 -7.01 -3.97 -6.28
CA LEU A 14 -6.95 -3.08 -5.13
C LEU A 14 -7.93 -1.93 -5.27
N PRO A 15 -8.53 -1.47 -4.17
CA PRO A 15 -9.37 -0.29 -4.24
C PRO A 15 -8.54 0.94 -4.59
N ALA A 16 -9.21 1.99 -5.03
CA ALA A 16 -8.54 3.22 -5.43
C ALA A 16 -7.80 3.88 -4.27
N VAL A 17 -8.27 3.68 -3.05
CA VAL A 17 -7.65 4.22 -1.85
C VAL A 17 -7.51 3.10 -0.84
N LEU A 18 -6.32 2.97 -0.28
CA LEU A 18 -6.03 1.91 0.68
C LEU A 18 -5.98 2.45 2.10
N THR A 19 -6.37 1.60 3.05
CA THR A 19 -6.10 1.87 4.45
C THR A 19 -4.71 1.31 4.78
N PRO A 20 -4.10 1.69 5.90
CA PRO A 20 -2.82 1.10 6.29
C PRO A 20 -2.88 -0.41 6.41
N GLN A 21 -3.99 -0.96 6.91
CA GLN A 21 -4.12 -2.42 7.04
C GLN A 21 -4.16 -3.09 5.67
N GLU A 22 -4.88 -2.48 4.73
CA GLU A 22 -4.94 -3.02 3.38
C GLU A 22 -3.58 -2.99 2.70
N LEU A 23 -2.83 -1.90 2.90
CA LEU A 23 -1.50 -1.80 2.35
C LEU A 23 -0.57 -2.85 2.97
N ALA A 24 -0.67 -3.04 4.28
CA ALA A 24 0.14 -4.04 4.96
C ALA A 24 -0.17 -5.44 4.45
N ASP A 25 -1.44 -5.74 4.25
CA ASP A 25 -1.86 -7.04 3.72
C ASP A 25 -1.33 -7.26 2.32
N TRP A 26 -1.43 -6.25 1.47
CA TRP A 26 -0.96 -6.36 0.11
C TRP A 26 0.56 -6.51 0.05
N ASP A 27 1.25 -5.75 0.88
CA ASP A 27 2.70 -5.73 0.90
C ASP A 27 3.27 -6.84 1.79
N ARG A 28 2.41 -7.57 2.47
CA ARG A 28 2.77 -8.69 3.31
C ARG A 28 3.71 -8.30 4.44
N CYS A 29 3.41 -7.19 5.06
CA CYS A 29 4.20 -6.73 6.19
C CYS A 29 3.29 -6.40 7.37
N ASP A 30 3.89 -6.05 8.48
CA ASP A 30 3.13 -5.71 9.68
C ASP A 30 2.56 -4.31 9.52
N VAL A 31 1.31 -4.10 9.91
CA VAL A 31 0.67 -2.80 9.81
C VAL A 31 1.42 -1.76 10.65
N ARG A 32 2.10 -2.17 11.69
CA ARG A 32 2.90 -1.23 12.50
C ARG A 32 4.05 -0.65 11.68
N THR A 33 4.62 -1.46 10.82
CA THR A 33 5.66 -0.99 9.91
C THR A 33 5.10 0.04 8.94
N VAL A 34 3.92 -0.24 8.39
CA VAL A 34 3.27 0.69 7.48
C VAL A 34 2.98 2.00 8.19
N ARG A 35 2.47 1.94 9.41
CA ARG A 35 2.16 3.16 10.16
C ARG A 35 3.40 3.98 10.46
N ALA A 36 4.49 3.31 10.78
CA ALA A 36 5.75 4.00 11.03
C ALA A 36 6.23 4.71 9.76
N ASP A 37 6.12 4.04 8.63
CA ASP A 37 6.52 4.63 7.35
C ASP A 37 5.63 5.80 6.98
N LEU A 38 4.33 5.69 7.24
CA LEU A 38 3.40 6.79 7.00
C LEU A 38 3.77 8.01 7.84
N ALA A 39 4.08 7.80 9.10
CA ALA A 39 4.44 8.89 9.99
C ALA A 39 5.74 9.57 9.56
N GLN A 40 6.62 8.82 8.90
CA GLN A 40 7.90 9.36 8.43
C GLN A 40 7.83 9.92 7.02
N GLY A 41 6.67 9.88 6.40
CA GLY A 41 6.51 10.41 5.04
C GLY A 41 7.14 9.55 3.97
N LYS A 42 7.30 8.26 4.24
CA LYS A 42 7.97 7.36 3.30
C LYS A 42 7.03 6.67 2.32
N VAL A 43 5.73 6.90 2.44
CA VAL A 43 4.76 6.22 1.60
C VAL A 43 4.20 7.18 0.56
N ALA A 44 4.46 6.91 -0.70
CA ALA A 44 3.95 7.74 -1.80
C ALA A 44 2.42 7.62 -1.85
N GLY A 45 1.76 8.74 -2.06
CA GLY A 45 0.30 8.77 -2.17
C GLY A 45 -0.42 8.82 -0.84
N ALA A 46 0.32 8.89 0.28
CA ALA A 46 -0.30 8.90 1.60
C ALA A 46 -0.84 10.28 1.94
N TYR A 47 -1.97 10.30 2.61
CA TYR A 47 -2.54 11.54 3.14
C TYR A 47 -3.34 11.22 4.40
N ARG A 48 -3.58 12.24 5.20
CA ARG A 48 -4.38 12.07 6.40
C ARG A 48 -5.81 12.48 6.13
N ARG A 49 -6.72 11.66 6.61
CA ARG A 49 -8.12 12.00 6.56
C ARG A 49 -8.64 11.91 7.99
N GLY A 50 -8.73 13.07 8.61
CA GLY A 50 -9.05 13.09 10.04
C GLY A 50 -7.94 12.42 10.82
N ARG A 51 -8.26 11.37 11.53
CA ARG A 51 -7.27 10.63 12.32
C ARG A 51 -6.75 9.42 11.60
N SER A 52 -7.21 9.21 10.38
CA SER A 52 -6.84 8.01 9.65
C SER A 52 -5.90 8.32 8.51
N TRP A 53 -5.04 7.38 8.22
CA TRP A 53 -4.20 7.48 7.04
C TRP A 53 -4.90 6.82 5.87
N ARG A 54 -4.66 7.35 4.69
CA ARG A 54 -5.13 6.77 3.43
C ARG A 54 -4.02 6.84 2.43
N ILE A 55 -3.97 5.90 1.51
CA ILE A 55 -2.95 5.84 0.48
C ILE A 55 -3.62 5.76 -0.88
N VAL A 56 -3.28 6.67 -1.78
CA VAL A 56 -3.80 6.62 -3.14
C VAL A 56 -3.07 5.50 -3.87
N THR A 57 -3.80 4.46 -4.21
CA THR A 57 -3.24 3.23 -4.77
C THR A 57 -2.43 3.49 -6.04
N ALA A 58 -2.98 4.23 -6.98
CA ALA A 58 -2.30 4.49 -8.23
C ALA A 58 -0.95 5.19 -8.02
N THR A 59 -0.91 6.16 -7.11
CA THR A 59 0.32 6.88 -6.82
C THR A 59 1.35 5.97 -6.18
N TYR A 60 0.90 5.15 -5.24
CA TYR A 60 1.80 4.24 -4.55
C TYR A 60 2.41 3.22 -5.51
N LEU A 61 1.59 2.63 -6.37
CA LEU A 61 2.08 1.63 -7.30
C LEU A 61 3.02 2.24 -8.34
N HIS A 62 2.70 3.44 -8.79
CA HIS A 62 3.57 4.13 -9.73
C HIS A 62 4.94 4.41 -9.12
N ALA A 63 4.96 4.84 -7.86
CA ALA A 63 6.22 5.09 -7.17
C ALA A 63 7.06 3.83 -7.03
N LEU A 64 6.42 2.68 -6.78
CA LEU A 64 7.13 1.43 -6.70
C LEU A 64 7.78 1.07 -8.03
N GLU A 65 7.09 1.30 -9.12
CA GLU A 65 7.65 1.01 -10.43
C GLU A 65 8.84 1.91 -10.74
N VAL A 66 8.72 3.18 -10.41
CA VAL A 66 9.80 4.12 -10.65
C VAL A 66 11.03 3.74 -9.84
N ASP A 67 10.85 3.41 -8.57
CA ASP A 67 11.94 3.00 -7.71
C ASP A 67 12.61 1.74 -8.22
N ARG A 68 11.80 0.80 -8.68
CA ARG A 68 12.33 -0.45 -9.19
C ARG A 68 13.19 -0.23 -10.42
N HIS A 69 12.75 0.63 -11.31
CA HIS A 69 13.51 0.92 -12.52
C HIS A 69 14.74 1.75 -12.20
N ALA A 70 14.63 2.67 -11.26
CA ALA A 70 15.77 3.49 -10.89
C ALA A 70 16.86 2.67 -10.21
N GLY A 71 16.46 1.60 -9.55
CA GLY A 71 17.42 0.74 -8.85
C GLY A 71 18.23 -0.15 -9.76
N LEU A 72 17.89 -0.17 -11.02
CA LEU A 72 18.65 -0.95 -11.96
C LEU A 72 19.79 -0.13 -12.50
#